data_e218c548992f76e11192247ee722f39f
#
_entry.id   e218c548992f76e11192247ee722f39f
#
_cell.length_a   1.000
_cell.length_b   1.000
_cell.length_c   1.000
_cell.angle_alpha   90.00
_cell.angle_beta   90.00
_cell.angle_gamma   90.00
#
_symmetry.space_group_name_H-M   'P 1'
#
loop_
_entity.id
_entity.type
_entity.pdbx_description
1 polymer ?
#
loop_
_entity_poly.entity_id
_entity_poly.type
_entity_poly.pdbx_seq_one_letter_code
_entity_poly.pdbx_strand_id
1 'polypeptide(L)'
;PMSYLQDLVNIMAYYKMNTLQVHLNDNGFKQYFDNNWDKTYAAFRLESETYPGLTARDGSYSKKEFIDFQKQAATNFVEIIPEIDIPAHSLAFTHYKPEIGSKEYGMDHLDLFKPETYQFADNLFKEYLKGDDPVFVGKRVHIGTYEYSNAKKEVVEKFRAFTDHYIRLVEGFGNCLLYTSPS
;
A
#
# COMPACT_ATOMS: atom_id res chain seq x y z
N PRO A 1 -1.28 -12.97 11.36
CA PRO A 1 -2.36 -12.64 12.29
C PRO A 1 -2.01 -11.41 13.11
N MET A 2 -3.01 -10.67 13.59
CA MET A 2 -2.81 -9.44 14.37
C MET A 2 -1.98 -9.70 15.64
N SER A 3 -2.15 -10.85 16.29
CA SER A 3 -1.34 -11.25 17.45
C SER A 3 0.17 -11.22 17.18
N TYR A 4 0.60 -11.65 15.99
CA TYR A 4 2.01 -11.60 15.60
C TYR A 4 2.55 -10.14 15.54
N LEU A 5 1.77 -9.23 15.00
CA LEU A 5 2.16 -7.81 14.94
C LEU A 5 2.22 -7.20 16.35
N GLN A 6 1.29 -7.57 17.22
CA GLN A 6 1.28 -7.15 18.63
C GLN A 6 2.51 -7.64 19.38
N ASP A 7 2.85 -8.92 19.21
CA ASP A 7 4.06 -9.51 19.81
C ASP A 7 5.33 -8.83 19.29
N LEU A 8 5.37 -8.54 17.99
CA LEU A 8 6.48 -7.82 17.38
C LEU A 8 6.66 -6.42 17.99
N VAL A 9 5.57 -5.68 18.16
CA VAL A 9 5.59 -4.36 18.81
C VAL A 9 6.12 -4.45 20.24
N ASN A 10 5.71 -5.48 21.00
CA ASN A 10 6.20 -5.70 22.37
C ASN A 10 7.71 -5.97 22.39
N ILE A 11 8.20 -6.79 21.47
CA ILE A 11 9.64 -7.05 21.30
C ILE A 11 10.38 -5.77 20.91
N MET A 12 9.85 -5.00 19.96
CA MET A 12 10.43 -3.74 19.53
C MET A 12 10.53 -2.73 20.68
N ALA A 13 9.48 -2.61 21.48
CA ALA A 13 9.48 -1.73 22.65
C ALA A 13 10.55 -2.14 23.67
N TYR A 14 10.71 -3.44 23.91
CA TYR A 14 11.76 -3.97 24.78
C TYR A 14 13.17 -3.56 24.30
N TYR A 15 13.43 -3.63 22.99
CA TYR A 15 14.70 -3.25 22.37
C TYR A 15 14.80 -1.75 22.05
N LYS A 16 13.83 -0.93 22.51
CA LYS A 16 13.77 0.52 22.27
C LYS A 16 13.72 0.92 20.78
N MET A 17 13.17 0.06 19.94
CA MET A 17 12.82 0.39 18.57
C MET A 17 11.49 1.15 18.59
N ASN A 18 11.38 2.22 17.80
CA ASN A 18 10.25 3.14 17.91
C ASN A 18 9.40 3.29 16.67
N THR A 19 9.69 2.53 15.61
CA THR A 19 8.97 2.67 14.34
C THR A 19 8.83 1.31 13.66
N LEU A 20 7.61 0.95 13.27
CA LEU A 20 7.31 -0.25 12.49
C LEU A 20 6.57 0.14 11.21
N GLN A 21 7.18 -0.11 10.06
CA GLN A 21 6.53 0.00 8.76
C GLN A 21 5.78 -1.30 8.47
N VAL A 22 4.49 -1.19 8.16
CA VAL A 22 3.62 -2.34 7.87
C VAL A 22 3.24 -2.34 6.39
N HIS A 23 3.81 -3.27 5.65
CA HIS A 23 3.58 -3.49 4.23
C HIS A 23 2.25 -4.21 4.02
N LEU A 24 1.24 -3.52 3.45
CA LEU A 24 -0.14 -4.01 3.41
C LEU A 24 -0.50 -4.76 2.13
N ASN A 25 0.27 -4.60 1.06
CA ASN A 25 0.05 -5.32 -0.20
C ASN A 25 1.37 -5.75 -0.84
N ASP A 26 1.32 -6.92 -1.45
CA ASP A 26 2.41 -7.44 -2.27
C ASP A 26 1.91 -8.57 -3.17
N ASN A 27 2.80 -9.09 -4.02
CA ASN A 27 2.53 -10.23 -4.88
C ASN A 27 3.79 -11.09 -5.08
N GLY A 28 3.56 -12.33 -5.49
CA GLY A 28 4.63 -13.24 -5.86
C GLY A 28 5.23 -12.92 -7.24
N PHE A 29 6.33 -13.60 -7.55
CA PHE A 29 6.95 -13.53 -8.86
C PHE A 29 6.27 -14.51 -9.81
N LYS A 30 5.77 -14.00 -10.93
CA LYS A 30 5.02 -14.75 -11.95
C LYS A 30 5.67 -16.08 -12.34
N GLN A 31 7.00 -16.12 -12.41
CA GLN A 31 7.77 -17.31 -12.78
C GLN A 31 7.52 -18.55 -11.90
N TYR A 32 7.11 -18.34 -10.64
CA TYR A 32 6.76 -19.41 -9.72
C TYR A 32 5.30 -19.85 -9.80
N PHE A 33 4.51 -19.22 -10.70
CA PHE A 33 3.09 -19.45 -10.88
C PHE A 33 2.77 -19.72 -12.38
N ASP A 34 3.44 -20.66 -12.99
CA ASP A 34 3.29 -21.04 -14.39
C ASP A 34 3.47 -19.87 -15.39
N ASN A 35 4.25 -18.87 -15.04
CA ASN A 35 4.40 -17.64 -15.81
C ASN A 35 3.05 -16.92 -16.09
N ASN A 36 2.10 -17.06 -15.18
CA ASN A 36 0.74 -16.57 -15.37
C ASN A 36 0.34 -15.61 -14.25
N TRP A 37 0.03 -14.36 -14.59
CA TRP A 37 -0.39 -13.34 -13.62
C TRP A 37 -1.70 -13.70 -12.92
N ASP A 38 -2.64 -14.33 -13.58
CA ASP A 38 -3.92 -14.72 -12.98
C ASP A 38 -3.77 -15.81 -11.91
N LYS A 39 -2.69 -16.60 -12.01
CA LYS A 39 -2.34 -17.63 -11.01
C LYS A 39 -1.40 -17.10 -9.93
N THR A 40 -0.74 -15.98 -10.18
CA THR A 40 0.25 -15.42 -9.26
C THR A 40 -0.44 -14.95 -7.99
N TYR A 41 0.07 -15.40 -6.85
CA TYR A 41 -0.46 -14.97 -5.56
C TYR A 41 -0.27 -13.47 -5.35
N ALA A 42 -1.32 -12.82 -4.87
CA ALA A 42 -1.30 -11.41 -4.49
C ALA A 42 -2.23 -11.17 -3.31
N ALA A 43 -1.89 -10.23 -2.47
CA ALA A 43 -2.69 -9.91 -1.30
C ALA A 43 -2.69 -8.41 -0.99
N PHE A 44 -3.84 -7.92 -0.57
CA PHE A 44 -4.02 -6.68 0.17
C PHE A 44 -4.66 -7.01 1.51
N ARG A 45 -4.11 -6.49 2.60
CA ARG A 45 -4.41 -6.99 3.96
C ARG A 45 -5.31 -6.08 4.80
N LEU A 46 -5.76 -4.96 4.30
CA LEU A 46 -6.61 -4.05 5.06
C LEU A 46 -8.01 -3.95 4.44
N GLU A 47 -9.04 -4.17 5.26
CA GLU A 47 -10.43 -4.08 4.82
C GLU A 47 -10.76 -2.76 4.14
N SER A 48 -11.49 -2.82 3.04
CA SER A 48 -11.96 -1.69 2.26
C SER A 48 -13.47 -1.75 2.07
N GLU A 49 -14.15 -0.68 2.42
CA GLU A 49 -15.58 -0.48 2.12
C GLU A 49 -15.78 0.10 0.73
N THR A 50 -14.83 0.91 0.26
CA THR A 50 -14.84 1.48 -1.10
C THR A 50 -14.75 0.39 -2.16
N TYR A 51 -13.94 -0.64 -1.88
CA TYR A 51 -13.71 -1.77 -2.79
C TYR A 51 -14.00 -3.10 -2.09
N PRO A 52 -15.29 -3.46 -1.91
CA PRO A 52 -15.65 -4.74 -1.28
C PRO A 52 -15.07 -5.93 -2.05
N GLY A 53 -14.41 -6.84 -1.33
CA GLY A 53 -13.77 -8.01 -1.91
C GLY A 53 -12.33 -7.79 -2.41
N LEU A 54 -11.76 -6.60 -2.23
CA LEU A 54 -10.37 -6.31 -2.56
C LEU A 54 -9.38 -7.07 -1.67
N THR A 55 -9.72 -7.29 -0.42
CA THR A 55 -8.82 -7.94 0.55
C THR A 55 -8.62 -9.41 0.28
N ALA A 56 -7.46 -9.93 0.65
CA ALA A 56 -7.10 -11.34 0.50
C ALA A 56 -8.02 -12.25 1.34
N ARG A 57 -8.43 -13.37 0.74
CA ARG A 57 -9.35 -14.33 1.37
C ARG A 57 -8.69 -15.16 2.45
N ASP A 58 -7.39 -15.32 2.41
CA ASP A 58 -6.58 -16.11 3.37
C ASP A 58 -6.21 -15.32 4.64
N GLY A 59 -6.62 -14.07 4.72
CA GLY A 59 -6.49 -13.22 5.90
C GLY A 59 -6.35 -11.75 5.60
N SER A 60 -7.02 -10.95 6.40
CA SER A 60 -6.97 -9.50 6.35
C SER A 60 -7.23 -8.92 7.75
N TYR A 61 -6.93 -7.65 7.92
CA TYR A 61 -7.25 -6.90 9.13
C TYR A 61 -8.52 -6.08 8.87
N SER A 62 -9.45 -6.10 9.84
CA SER A 62 -10.51 -5.11 9.84
C SER A 62 -9.95 -3.71 10.10
N LYS A 63 -10.66 -2.68 9.68
CA LYS A 63 -10.29 -1.29 9.99
C LYS A 63 -10.15 -1.08 11.51
N LYS A 64 -11.09 -1.64 12.28
CA LYS A 64 -11.07 -1.53 13.74
C LYS A 64 -9.84 -2.19 14.35
N GLU A 65 -9.50 -3.42 13.96
CA GLU A 65 -8.29 -4.11 14.44
C GLU A 65 -7.04 -3.29 14.14
N PHE A 66 -6.95 -2.71 12.94
CA PHE A 66 -5.77 -1.96 12.55
C PHE A 66 -5.67 -0.61 13.30
N ILE A 67 -6.79 0.07 13.53
CA ILE A 67 -6.85 1.27 14.38
C ILE A 67 -6.40 0.94 15.81
N ASP A 68 -6.98 -0.09 16.41
CA ASP A 68 -6.67 -0.51 17.79
C ASP A 68 -5.18 -0.90 17.93
N PHE A 69 -4.65 -1.61 16.94
CA PHE A 69 -3.23 -1.98 16.87
C PHE A 69 -2.31 -0.75 16.84
N GLN A 70 -2.61 0.24 15.99
CA GLN A 70 -1.82 1.47 15.91
C GLN A 70 -1.84 2.24 17.24
N LYS A 71 -3.00 2.34 17.89
CA LYS A 71 -3.16 3.00 19.18
C LYS A 71 -2.42 2.27 20.30
N GLN A 72 -2.50 0.93 20.32
CA GLN A 72 -1.77 0.12 21.28
C GLN A 72 -0.24 0.25 21.09
N ALA A 73 0.24 0.21 19.86
CA ALA A 73 1.66 0.41 19.55
C ALA A 73 2.15 1.77 20.05
N ALA A 74 1.37 2.82 19.88
CA ALA A 74 1.69 4.17 20.35
C ALA A 74 1.82 4.23 21.87
N THR A 75 1.04 3.46 22.63
CA THR A 75 1.20 3.37 24.10
C THR A 75 2.54 2.74 24.51
N ASN A 76 3.15 1.96 23.63
CA ASN A 76 4.49 1.37 23.77
C ASN A 76 5.59 2.22 23.10
N PHE A 77 5.28 3.46 22.71
CA PHE A 77 6.17 4.37 22.00
C PHE A 77 6.67 3.84 20.65
N VAL A 78 5.88 2.98 20.00
CA VAL A 78 6.13 2.49 18.65
C VAL A 78 5.13 3.12 17.70
N GLU A 79 5.62 3.88 16.73
CA GLU A 79 4.78 4.42 15.64
C GLU A 79 4.60 3.34 14.57
N ILE A 80 3.36 3.15 14.14
CA ILE A 80 3.05 2.33 12.97
C ILE A 80 2.98 3.22 11.75
N ILE A 81 3.77 2.89 10.72
CA ILE A 81 3.72 3.53 9.41
C ILE A 81 3.07 2.54 8.45
N PRO A 82 1.78 2.72 8.10
CA PRO A 82 1.14 1.88 7.11
C PRO A 82 1.71 2.16 5.72
N GLU A 83 1.93 1.10 4.96
CA GLU A 83 2.40 1.19 3.59
C GLU A 83 1.40 0.53 2.63
N ILE A 84 0.99 1.30 1.63
CA ILE A 84 0.31 0.80 0.43
C ILE A 84 1.28 0.99 -0.72
N ASP A 85 1.86 -0.09 -1.21
CA ASP A 85 2.89 -0.05 -2.25
C ASP A 85 2.27 0.10 -3.65
N ILE A 86 2.59 1.17 -4.30
CA ILE A 86 2.19 1.54 -5.65
C ILE A 86 3.36 2.27 -6.35
N PRO A 87 3.45 2.26 -7.70
CA PRO A 87 2.58 1.60 -8.68
C PRO A 87 2.98 0.17 -9.04
N ALA A 88 4.12 -0.35 -8.55
CA ALA A 88 4.48 -1.75 -8.64
C ALA A 88 3.97 -2.54 -7.43
N HIS A 89 4.22 -3.83 -7.34
CA HIS A 89 3.71 -4.71 -6.29
C HIS A 89 2.19 -4.64 -6.11
N SER A 90 1.47 -4.33 -7.20
CA SER A 90 0.06 -3.94 -7.20
C SER A 90 -0.87 -5.00 -7.78
N LEU A 91 -0.43 -6.27 -7.88
CA LEU A 91 -1.22 -7.32 -8.50
C LEU A 91 -2.55 -7.58 -7.77
N ALA A 92 -2.62 -7.37 -6.47
CA ALA A 92 -3.88 -7.47 -5.72
C ALA A 92 -4.92 -6.46 -6.23
N PHE A 93 -4.48 -5.27 -6.60
CA PHE A 93 -5.33 -4.22 -7.15
C PHE A 93 -5.74 -4.51 -8.60
N THR A 94 -4.82 -5.01 -9.41
CA THR A 94 -5.10 -5.36 -10.81
C THR A 94 -5.87 -6.66 -10.96
N HIS A 95 -5.79 -7.61 -10.03
CA HIS A 95 -6.71 -8.74 -9.96
C HIS A 95 -8.14 -8.28 -9.69
N TYR A 96 -8.31 -7.29 -8.82
CA TYR A 96 -9.62 -6.71 -8.53
C TYR A 96 -10.17 -5.88 -9.69
N LYS A 97 -9.30 -5.07 -10.32
CA LYS A 97 -9.64 -4.17 -11.42
C LYS A 97 -8.61 -4.30 -12.56
N PRO A 98 -8.74 -5.32 -13.44
CA PRO A 98 -7.74 -5.62 -14.47
C PRO A 98 -7.43 -4.47 -15.42
N GLU A 99 -8.39 -3.57 -15.66
CA GLU A 99 -8.24 -2.44 -16.57
C GLU A 99 -7.21 -1.39 -16.13
N ILE A 100 -6.83 -1.36 -14.85
CA ILE A 100 -5.77 -0.46 -14.36
C ILE A 100 -4.38 -1.06 -14.41
N GLY A 101 -4.25 -2.33 -14.80
CA GLY A 101 -2.97 -3.02 -14.91
C GLY A 101 -2.20 -2.64 -16.18
N SER A 102 -0.88 -2.64 -16.09
CA SER A 102 0.00 -2.40 -17.22
C SER A 102 0.15 -3.67 -18.08
N LYS A 103 -0.31 -3.61 -19.32
CA LYS A 103 -0.08 -4.70 -20.28
C LYS A 103 1.37 -4.74 -20.77
N GLU A 104 2.05 -3.60 -20.77
CA GLU A 104 3.41 -3.48 -21.28
C GLU A 104 4.45 -3.93 -20.24
N TYR A 105 4.28 -3.54 -18.97
CA TYR A 105 5.27 -3.78 -17.92
C TYR A 105 4.92 -4.92 -16.97
N GLY A 106 3.73 -5.49 -17.11
CA GLY A 106 3.24 -6.60 -16.29
C GLY A 106 2.05 -6.18 -15.41
N MET A 107 1.18 -7.16 -15.13
CA MET A 107 -0.05 -6.91 -14.37
C MET A 107 0.17 -6.63 -12.88
N ASP A 108 1.36 -6.82 -12.39
CA ASP A 108 1.80 -6.39 -11.04
C ASP A 108 2.13 -4.89 -10.97
N HIS A 109 2.03 -4.19 -12.11
CA HIS A 109 2.23 -2.74 -12.23
C HIS A 109 0.93 -2.04 -12.61
N LEU A 110 0.66 -0.90 -11.99
CA LEU A 110 -0.44 -0.02 -12.42
C LEU A 110 -0.07 0.71 -13.72
N ASP A 111 -1.04 0.88 -14.60
CA ASP A 111 -0.86 1.65 -15.84
C ASP A 111 -0.91 3.16 -15.54
N LEU A 112 0.23 3.82 -15.63
CA LEU A 112 0.38 5.25 -15.28
C LEU A 112 -0.20 6.21 -16.32
N PHE A 113 -0.64 5.69 -17.48
CA PHE A 113 -1.25 6.48 -18.54
C PHE A 113 -2.77 6.57 -18.46
N LYS A 114 -3.38 5.84 -17.50
CA LYS A 114 -4.84 5.74 -17.34
C LYS A 114 -5.35 6.61 -16.19
N PRO A 115 -6.35 7.48 -16.44
CA PRO A 115 -7.03 8.22 -15.38
C PRO A 115 -7.69 7.29 -14.34
N GLU A 116 -8.17 6.12 -14.74
CA GLU A 116 -8.80 5.13 -13.88
C GLU A 116 -7.85 4.60 -12.80
N THR A 117 -6.55 4.53 -13.11
CA THR A 117 -5.50 4.17 -12.14
C THR A 117 -5.49 5.16 -10.98
N TYR A 118 -5.47 6.46 -11.31
CA TYR A 118 -5.48 7.54 -10.30
C TYR A 118 -6.80 7.53 -9.52
N GLN A 119 -7.93 7.36 -10.19
CA GLN A 119 -9.22 7.30 -9.54
C GLN A 119 -9.30 6.15 -8.52
N PHE A 120 -8.81 4.97 -8.90
CA PHE A 120 -8.77 3.82 -8.00
C PHE A 120 -7.90 4.09 -6.77
N ALA A 121 -6.66 4.49 -6.97
CA ALA A 121 -5.70 4.69 -5.89
C ALA A 121 -6.06 5.90 -5.00
N ASP A 122 -6.54 7.00 -5.58
CA ASP A 122 -7.02 8.16 -4.83
C ASP A 122 -8.15 7.78 -3.87
N ASN A 123 -9.13 7.03 -4.36
CA ASN A 123 -10.26 6.60 -3.55
C ASN A 123 -9.83 5.62 -2.44
N LEU A 124 -8.87 4.76 -2.72
CA LEU A 124 -8.31 3.85 -1.72
C LEU A 124 -7.61 4.62 -0.59
N PHE A 125 -6.72 5.55 -0.92
CA PHE A 125 -6.04 6.38 0.09
C PHE A 125 -7.02 7.27 0.87
N LYS A 126 -7.97 7.88 0.19
CA LYS A 126 -9.01 8.71 0.84
C LYS A 126 -9.78 7.92 1.90
N GLU A 127 -10.08 6.65 1.67
CA GLU A 127 -10.80 5.82 2.62
C GLU A 127 -10.07 5.74 3.98
N TYR A 128 -8.75 5.69 3.97
CA TYR A 128 -7.95 5.51 5.18
C TYR A 128 -7.44 6.82 5.78
N LEU A 129 -7.44 7.91 5.03
CA LEU A 129 -6.84 9.20 5.44
C LEU A 129 -7.87 10.27 5.77
N LYS A 130 -9.11 10.17 5.26
CA LYS A 130 -10.11 11.22 5.42
C LYS A 130 -10.75 11.24 6.81
N GLY A 131 -11.23 12.44 7.22
CA GLY A 131 -12.04 12.63 8.40
C GLY A 131 -11.21 12.94 9.65
N ASP A 132 -11.93 13.17 10.76
CA ASP A 132 -11.32 13.53 12.04
C ASP A 132 -10.71 12.32 12.78
N ASP A 133 -11.25 11.11 12.50
CA ASP A 133 -10.78 9.84 13.04
C ASP A 133 -10.39 8.88 11.89
N PRO A 134 -9.29 9.15 11.17
CA PRO A 134 -8.89 8.33 10.03
C PRO A 134 -8.42 6.94 10.48
N VAL A 135 -8.52 5.96 9.57
CA VAL A 135 -8.02 4.61 9.81
C VAL A 135 -6.51 4.60 10.03
N PHE A 136 -5.76 5.39 9.27
CA PHE A 136 -4.33 5.63 9.52
C PHE A 136 -4.19 6.70 10.60
N VAL A 137 -3.97 6.26 11.81
CA VAL A 137 -3.99 7.09 13.03
C VAL A 137 -2.73 7.96 13.15
N GLY A 138 -1.59 7.44 12.71
CA GLY A 138 -0.32 8.14 12.76
C GLY A 138 -0.21 9.24 11.70
N LYS A 139 0.82 10.06 11.83
CA LYS A 139 1.06 11.17 10.91
C LYS A 139 1.80 10.76 9.64
N ARG A 140 2.44 9.59 9.62
CA ARG A 140 3.26 9.14 8.50
C ARG A 140 2.58 7.99 7.76
N VAL A 141 2.65 8.04 6.43
CA VAL A 141 2.17 7.02 5.51
C VAL A 141 3.26 6.75 4.49
N HIS A 142 3.43 5.49 4.09
CA HIS A 142 4.38 5.08 3.07
C HIS A 142 3.64 4.60 1.81
N ILE A 143 4.09 5.02 0.64
CA ILE A 143 3.46 4.64 -0.65
C ILE A 143 4.31 3.64 -1.46
N GLY A 144 5.41 3.17 -0.89
CA GLY A 144 6.33 2.26 -1.59
C GLY A 144 7.13 2.98 -2.66
N THR A 145 6.70 2.90 -3.91
CA THR A 145 7.37 3.46 -5.10
C THR A 145 8.78 2.89 -5.34
N TYR A 146 8.97 1.61 -4.97
CA TYR A 146 10.27 0.96 -5.04
C TYR A 146 10.71 0.68 -6.48
N GLU A 147 9.78 0.32 -7.34
CA GLU A 147 10.07 -0.20 -8.67
C GLU A 147 9.10 0.32 -9.72
N TYR A 148 9.63 0.63 -10.89
CA TYR A 148 8.89 0.78 -12.14
C TYR A 148 9.87 0.75 -13.33
N SER A 149 9.34 0.57 -14.55
CA SER A 149 10.18 0.59 -15.75
C SER A 149 10.80 1.96 -16.00
N ASN A 150 12.09 1.99 -16.30
CA ASN A 150 12.84 3.17 -16.74
C ASN A 150 13.25 3.09 -18.22
N ALA A 151 12.69 2.14 -18.98
CA ALA A 151 13.09 1.86 -20.36
C ALA A 151 12.79 3.03 -21.33
N LYS A 152 11.79 3.84 -20.99
CA LYS A 152 11.39 5.00 -21.82
C LYS A 152 11.31 6.27 -20.97
N LYS A 153 11.82 7.37 -21.51
CA LYS A 153 11.78 8.69 -20.84
C LYS A 153 10.36 9.09 -20.42
N GLU A 154 9.39 8.87 -21.30
CA GLU A 154 7.98 9.17 -21.02
C GLU A 154 7.44 8.42 -19.80
N VAL A 155 7.83 7.18 -19.63
CA VAL A 155 7.43 6.36 -18.47
C VAL A 155 8.05 6.89 -17.18
N VAL A 156 9.32 7.29 -17.23
CA VAL A 156 10.00 7.92 -16.08
C VAL A 156 9.30 9.24 -15.69
N GLU A 157 8.90 10.05 -16.67
CA GLU A 157 8.16 11.29 -16.43
C GLU A 157 6.76 11.00 -15.81
N LYS A 158 6.06 9.99 -16.32
CA LYS A 158 4.78 9.54 -15.73
C LYS A 158 4.93 9.01 -14.31
N PHE A 159 5.98 8.27 -14.03
CA PHE A 159 6.28 7.79 -12.68
C PHE A 159 6.56 8.96 -11.71
N ARG A 160 7.32 9.94 -12.11
CA ARG A 160 7.57 11.15 -11.31
C ARG A 160 6.27 11.92 -11.05
N ALA A 161 5.45 12.10 -12.08
CA ALA A 161 4.14 12.76 -11.94
C ALA A 161 3.20 11.99 -11.02
N PHE A 162 3.20 10.65 -11.09
CA PHE A 162 2.44 9.78 -10.20
C PHE A 162 2.90 9.93 -8.74
N THR A 163 4.20 9.89 -8.50
CA THR A 163 4.76 10.08 -7.15
C THR A 163 4.41 11.45 -6.59
N ASP A 164 4.58 12.53 -7.38
CA ASP A 164 4.23 13.88 -6.98
C ASP A 164 2.73 14.04 -6.66
N HIS A 165 1.86 13.39 -7.45
CA HIS A 165 0.42 13.38 -7.19
C HIS A 165 0.10 12.82 -5.80
N TYR A 166 0.72 11.68 -5.42
CA TYR A 166 0.45 11.05 -4.12
C TYR A 166 1.11 11.77 -2.95
N ILE A 167 2.25 12.41 -3.16
CA ILE A 167 2.83 13.34 -2.17
C ILE A 167 1.79 14.42 -1.84
N ARG A 168 1.25 15.08 -2.85
CA ARG A 168 0.26 16.15 -2.66
C ARG A 168 -1.05 15.65 -2.07
N LEU A 169 -1.53 14.49 -2.49
CA LEU A 169 -2.75 13.90 -1.95
C LEU A 169 -2.62 13.62 -0.46
N VAL A 170 -1.56 12.95 -0.04
CA VAL A 170 -1.33 12.57 1.36
C VAL A 170 -1.07 13.80 2.23
N GLU A 171 -0.25 14.74 1.77
CA GLU A 171 -0.01 16.01 2.46
C GLU A 171 -1.28 16.85 2.58
N GLY A 172 -2.17 16.79 1.60
CA GLY A 172 -3.48 17.44 1.64
C GLY A 172 -4.40 16.95 2.76
N PHE A 173 -4.19 15.74 3.27
CA PHE A 173 -4.85 15.21 4.46
C PHE A 173 -4.10 15.53 5.77
N GLY A 174 -3.01 16.29 5.71
CA GLY A 174 -2.19 16.64 6.89
C GLY A 174 -1.20 15.56 7.31
N ASN A 175 -1.00 14.52 6.50
CA ASN A 175 -0.03 13.46 6.74
C ASN A 175 1.33 13.77 6.10
N CYS A 176 2.39 13.23 6.68
CA CYS A 176 3.71 13.20 6.06
C CYS A 176 3.86 11.93 5.24
N LEU A 177 4.19 12.09 3.98
CA LEU A 177 4.44 10.96 3.09
C LEU A 177 5.88 10.48 3.21
N LEU A 178 6.02 9.15 3.27
CA LEU A 178 7.28 8.46 3.05
C LEU A 178 7.21 7.67 1.74
N TYR A 179 8.31 7.64 1.04
CA TYR A 179 8.46 6.85 -0.18
C TYR A 179 9.94 6.49 -0.38
N THR A 180 10.17 5.39 -1.09
CA THR A 180 11.51 5.02 -1.53
C THR A 180 11.64 5.40 -3.00
N SER A 181 12.63 6.20 -3.34
CA SER A 181 12.92 6.50 -4.73
C SER A 181 13.65 5.31 -5.36
N PRO A 182 13.27 4.87 -6.55
CA PRO A 182 14.07 3.88 -7.26
C PRO A 182 15.46 4.45 -7.54
N SER A 183 16.46 3.68 -7.22
CA SER A 183 17.87 3.96 -7.49
C SER A 183 18.20 3.89 -8.99
#